data_c79fc64bb0cf13f89fa0bea27ca3bda5
#
_entry.id   c79fc64bb0cf13f89fa0bea27ca3bda5
#
_cell.length_a   1.000
_cell.length_b   1.000
_cell.length_c   1.000
_cell.angle_alpha   90.00
_cell.angle_beta   90.00
_cell.angle_gamma   90.00
#
_symmetry.space_group_name_H-M   'P 1'
#
loop_
_entity.id
_entity.type
_entity.pdbx_description
1 polymer ?
#
loop_
_entity_poly.entity_id
_entity_poly.type
_entity_poly.pdbx_seq_one_letter_code
_entity_poly.pdbx_strand_id
1 'polypeptide(L)'
;MFDLQQVMFFETAPTPHKLILHLANSTLEFYGKINDTAELSPSLIKIHKSYVINFKNIQLIDKKKREVTMTNGEKCLLSIRLSKKLEATLKTK
;
A
#
# COMPACT_ATOMS: atom_id res chain seq x y z
N MET A 1 15.74 -10.39 -4.13
CA MET A 1 15.33 -9.22 -3.33
C MET A 1 14.69 -8.17 -4.23
N PHE A 2 13.64 -7.54 -3.75
CA PHE A 2 12.92 -6.57 -4.56
C PHE A 2 13.51 -5.17 -4.38
N ASP A 3 13.52 -4.41 -5.48
CA ASP A 3 13.82 -2.99 -5.40
C ASP A 3 12.57 -2.29 -4.84
N LEU A 4 12.72 -1.60 -3.73
CA LEU A 4 11.60 -0.92 -3.08
C LEU A 4 10.91 0.08 -4.02
N GLN A 5 11.64 0.67 -4.96
CA GLN A 5 11.07 1.59 -5.93
C GLN A 5 10.05 0.90 -6.84
N GLN A 6 10.14 -0.40 -7.02
CA GLN A 6 9.21 -1.17 -7.83
C GLN A 6 7.96 -1.60 -7.06
N VAL A 7 7.97 -1.45 -5.73
CA VAL A 7 6.83 -1.86 -4.90
C VAL A 7 5.73 -0.83 -4.97
N MET A 8 4.54 -1.25 -5.40
CA MET A 8 3.36 -0.40 -5.39
C MET A 8 2.64 -0.56 -4.05
N PHE A 9 2.18 -1.76 -3.74
CA PHE A 9 1.48 -2.00 -2.49
C PHE A 9 1.39 -3.50 -2.18
N PHE A 10 1.04 -3.78 -0.93
CA PHE A 10 0.68 -5.12 -0.47
C PHE A 10 -0.81 -5.13 -0.17
N GLU A 11 -1.48 -6.23 -0.49
CA GLU A 11 -2.87 -6.41 -0.10
C GLU A 11 -3.10 -7.82 0.44
N THR A 12 -4.15 -7.96 1.26
CA THR A 12 -4.53 -9.29 1.74
C THR A 12 -5.18 -10.07 0.59
N ALA A 13 -4.76 -11.32 0.42
CA ALA A 13 -5.33 -12.20 -0.58
C ALA A 13 -6.64 -12.82 -0.07
N PRO A 14 -7.51 -13.33 -0.97
CA PRO A 14 -8.70 -14.08 -0.53
C PRO A 14 -8.35 -15.33 0.26
N THR A 15 -7.20 -15.94 -0.04
CA THR A 15 -6.73 -17.12 0.71
C THR A 15 -6.18 -16.67 2.06
N PRO A 16 -6.63 -17.29 3.19
CA PRO A 16 -6.15 -16.91 4.51
C PRO A 16 -4.63 -16.98 4.62
N HIS A 17 -4.05 -16.04 5.36
CA HIS A 17 -2.61 -15.95 5.65
C HIS A 17 -1.74 -15.67 4.43
N LYS A 18 -2.35 -15.33 3.29
CA LYS A 18 -1.59 -14.94 2.10
C LYS A 18 -1.74 -13.46 1.81
N LEU A 19 -0.68 -12.90 1.24
CA LEU A 19 -0.64 -11.52 0.78
C LEU A 19 -0.28 -11.49 -0.69
N ILE A 20 -0.67 -10.40 -1.36
CA ILE A 20 -0.29 -10.16 -2.74
C ILE A 20 0.58 -8.91 -2.76
N LEU A 21 1.79 -9.05 -3.26
CA LEU A 21 2.68 -7.91 -3.50
C LEU A 21 2.48 -7.44 -4.93
N HIS A 22 2.09 -6.18 -5.09
CA HIS A 22 1.94 -5.57 -6.41
C HIS A 22 3.19 -4.76 -6.72
N LEU A 23 3.91 -5.22 -7.74
CA LEU A 23 5.07 -4.52 -8.28
C LEU A 23 4.62 -3.72 -9.49
N ALA A 24 5.54 -2.94 -10.07
CA ALA A 24 5.20 -2.07 -11.20
C ALA A 24 4.58 -2.85 -12.37
N ASN A 25 5.08 -4.06 -12.65
CA ASN A 25 4.67 -4.82 -13.82
C ASN A 25 4.28 -6.26 -13.51
N SER A 26 4.17 -6.64 -12.23
CA SER A 26 3.89 -8.03 -11.87
C SER A 26 3.31 -8.11 -10.47
N THR A 27 2.81 -9.29 -10.12
CA THR A 27 2.32 -9.57 -8.77
C THR A 27 2.97 -10.85 -8.25
N LEU A 28 3.05 -10.95 -6.94
CA LEU A 28 3.61 -12.11 -6.26
C LEU A 28 2.77 -12.43 -5.03
N GLU A 29 2.30 -13.69 -4.90
CA GLU A 29 1.62 -14.13 -3.69
C GLU A 29 2.61 -14.80 -2.75
N PHE A 30 2.42 -14.59 -1.45
CA PHE A 30 3.26 -15.20 -0.44
C PHE A 30 2.53 -15.24 0.89
N TYR A 31 3.00 -16.08 1.81
CA TYR A 31 2.42 -16.15 3.14
C TYR A 31 2.95 -15.02 4.01
N GLY A 32 2.06 -14.37 4.76
CA GLY A 32 2.46 -13.30 5.65
C GLY A 32 1.28 -12.56 6.24
N LYS A 33 1.58 -11.54 7.05
CA LYS A 33 0.58 -10.69 7.68
C LYS A 33 0.75 -9.26 7.17
N ILE A 34 -0.38 -8.60 6.90
CA ILE A 34 -0.34 -7.26 6.32
C ILE A 34 0.37 -6.25 7.22
N ASN A 35 0.20 -6.36 8.55
CA ASN A 35 0.86 -5.43 9.46
C ASN A 35 2.38 -5.54 9.42
N ASP A 36 2.89 -6.74 9.15
CA ASP A 36 4.35 -6.94 9.10
C ASP A 36 4.97 -6.24 7.91
N THR A 37 4.23 -6.10 6.81
CA THR A 37 4.77 -5.43 5.61
C THR A 37 5.05 -3.96 5.85
N ALA A 38 4.25 -3.31 6.69
CA ALA A 38 4.46 -1.89 6.99
C ALA A 38 5.76 -1.64 7.75
N GLU A 39 6.34 -2.68 8.35
CA GLU A 39 7.59 -2.55 9.09
C GLU A 39 8.82 -2.77 8.23
N LEU A 40 8.63 -3.21 6.97
CA LEU A 40 9.75 -3.50 6.09
C LEU A 40 10.51 -2.25 5.65
N SER A 41 9.84 -1.10 5.63
CA SER A 41 10.46 0.16 5.21
C SER A 41 9.64 1.34 5.71
N PRO A 42 10.29 2.48 6.03
CA PRO A 42 9.57 3.71 6.38
C PRO A 42 8.65 4.23 5.27
N SER A 43 8.88 3.83 4.02
CA SER A 43 8.03 4.28 2.91
C SER A 43 6.76 3.45 2.75
N LEU A 44 6.60 2.38 3.53
CA LEU A 44 5.40 1.55 3.49
C LEU A 44 4.46 1.95 4.60
N ILE A 45 3.23 2.30 4.22
CA ILE A 45 2.23 2.83 5.14
C ILE A 45 0.92 2.06 5.00
N LYS A 46 0.38 1.65 6.15
CA LYS A 46 -0.93 1.00 6.16
C LYS A 46 -2.02 2.06 6.01
N ILE A 47 -2.86 1.91 4.98
CA ILE A 47 -3.94 2.86 4.69
C ILE A 47 -5.33 2.22 4.82
N HIS A 48 -5.39 0.92 5.01
CA HIS A 48 -6.63 0.16 5.12
C HIS A 48 -6.29 -1.18 5.77
N LYS A 49 -7.28 -1.85 6.38
CA LYS A 49 -7.01 -3.15 7.00
C LYS A 49 -6.41 -4.16 6.01
N SER A 50 -6.65 -3.96 4.72
CA SER A 50 -6.18 -4.87 3.67
C SER A 50 -5.09 -4.30 2.78
N TYR A 51 -4.63 -3.07 3.01
CA TYR A 51 -3.67 -2.42 2.11
C TYR A 51 -2.54 -1.72 2.86
N VAL A 52 -1.32 -2.00 2.42
CA VAL A 52 -0.11 -1.25 2.82
C VAL A 52 0.52 -0.74 1.54
N ILE A 53 0.64 0.57 1.38
CA ILE A 53 1.15 1.16 0.14
C ILE A 53 2.55 1.72 0.32
N ASN A 54 3.26 1.85 -0.80
CA ASN A 54 4.51 2.60 -0.86
C ASN A 54 4.16 4.05 -1.21
N PHE A 55 4.27 4.96 -0.22
CA PHE A 55 3.82 6.34 -0.44
C PHE A 55 4.63 7.07 -1.52
N LYS A 56 5.83 6.59 -1.84
CA LYS A 56 6.64 7.20 -2.90
C LYS A 56 6.08 6.94 -4.29
N ASN A 57 5.19 5.95 -4.43
CA ASN A 57 4.60 5.60 -5.71
C ASN A 57 3.12 5.98 -5.79
N ILE A 58 2.69 6.94 -4.99
CA ILE A 58 1.32 7.47 -5.07
C ILE A 58 1.23 8.43 -6.24
N GLN A 59 0.23 8.23 -7.09
CA GLN A 59 -0.08 9.15 -8.18
C GLN A 59 -1.16 10.14 -7.77
N LEU A 60 -2.21 9.65 -7.10
CA LEU A 60 -3.38 10.46 -6.78
C LEU A 60 -4.07 9.94 -5.53
N ILE A 61 -4.51 10.86 -4.66
CA ILE A 61 -5.34 10.53 -3.51
C ILE A 61 -6.71 11.16 -3.73
N ASP A 62 -7.75 10.33 -3.75
CA ASP A 62 -9.13 10.81 -3.87
C ASP A 62 -9.83 10.61 -2.54
N LYS A 63 -9.95 11.67 -1.75
CA LYS A 63 -10.54 11.60 -0.43
C LYS A 63 -12.03 11.31 -0.45
N LYS A 64 -12.72 11.78 -1.48
CA LYS A 64 -14.17 11.56 -1.59
C LYS A 64 -14.48 10.10 -1.84
N LYS A 65 -13.73 9.49 -2.74
CA LYS A 65 -13.90 8.07 -3.06
C LYS A 65 -13.14 7.17 -2.11
N ARG A 66 -12.29 7.73 -1.25
CA ARG A 66 -11.42 6.98 -0.34
C ARG A 66 -10.57 5.98 -1.10
N GLU A 67 -9.90 6.48 -2.12
CA GLU A 67 -9.01 5.68 -2.97
C GLU A 67 -7.66 6.35 -3.11
N VAL A 68 -6.63 5.51 -3.21
CA VAL A 68 -5.29 5.97 -3.57
C VAL A 68 -4.93 5.27 -4.86
N THR A 69 -4.56 6.04 -5.88
CA THR A 69 -4.11 5.50 -7.16
C THR A 69 -2.58 5.48 -7.16
N MET A 70 -2.01 4.34 -7.45
CA MET A 70 -0.57 4.18 -7.54
C MET A 70 -0.08 4.53 -8.93
N THR A 71 1.24 4.72 -9.07
CA THR A 71 1.82 5.14 -10.36
C THR A 71 1.61 4.13 -11.48
N ASN A 72 1.34 2.86 -11.14
CA ASN A 72 1.03 1.85 -12.16
C ASN A 72 -0.45 1.82 -12.55
N GLY A 73 -1.25 2.74 -11.99
CA GLY A 73 -2.68 2.84 -12.31
C GLY A 73 -3.60 2.05 -11.41
N GLU A 74 -3.07 1.20 -10.55
CA GLU A 74 -3.90 0.41 -9.65
C GLU A 74 -4.40 1.27 -8.48
N LYS A 75 -5.59 0.91 -7.97
CA LYS A 75 -6.25 1.67 -6.91
C LYS A 75 -6.34 0.85 -5.64
N CYS A 76 -6.12 1.52 -4.50
CA CYS A 76 -6.22 0.91 -3.18
C CYS A 76 -7.26 1.65 -2.36
N LEU A 77 -7.96 0.92 -1.49
CA LEU A 77 -8.92 1.53 -0.59
C LEU A 77 -8.22 2.26 0.54
N LEU A 78 -8.80 3.39 0.95
CA LEU A 78 -8.27 4.22 2.02
C LEU A 78 -9.28 4.29 3.15
N SER A 79 -8.92 3.85 4.35
CA SER A 79 -9.83 3.95 5.49
C SER A 79 -9.86 5.39 6.01
N ILE A 80 -11.02 5.79 6.53
CA ILE A 80 -11.15 7.13 7.12
C ILE A 80 -10.16 7.32 8.24
N ARG A 81 -10.04 6.32 9.10
CA ARG A 81 -9.17 6.39 10.27
C ARG A 81 -7.69 6.54 9.91
N LEU A 82 -7.26 5.84 8.86
CA LEU A 82 -5.86 5.83 8.46
C LEU A 82 -5.51 6.94 7.48
N SER A 83 -6.50 7.65 6.93
CA SER A 83 -6.24 8.75 5.99
C SER A 83 -5.48 9.90 6.67
N LYS A 84 -5.75 10.15 7.94
CA LYS A 84 -5.03 11.20 8.68
C LYS A 84 -3.56 10.85 8.85
N LYS A 85 -3.26 9.58 9.08
CA LYS A 85 -1.87 9.12 9.21
C LYS A 85 -1.14 9.29 7.89
N LEU A 86 -1.79 8.97 6.78
CA LEU A 86 -1.20 9.15 5.47
C LEU A 86 -0.92 10.61 5.18
N GLU A 87 -1.87 11.49 5.46
CA GLU A 87 -1.69 12.93 5.26
C GLU A 87 -0.55 13.47 6.10
N ALA A 88 -0.44 13.06 7.36
CA ALA A 88 0.63 13.51 8.24
C ALA A 88 1.99 13.07 7.68
N THR A 89 2.09 11.85 7.17
CA THR A 89 3.33 11.34 6.59
C THR A 89 3.73 12.15 5.36
N LEU A 90 2.77 12.48 4.50
CA LEU A 90 3.05 13.25 3.29
C LEU A 90 3.47 14.68 3.61
N LYS A 91 2.94 15.27 4.70
CA LYS A 91 3.28 16.63 5.09
C LYS A 91 4.70 16.76 5.64
N THR A 92 5.26 15.67 6.18
CA THR A 92 6.60 15.69 6.73
C THR A 92 7.69 15.49 5.69
N LYS A 93 7.31 15.39 4.44
CA LYS A 93 8.23 15.14 3.33
C LYS A 93 8.77 16.44 2.71
#